data_f50d6f68b75746350f834a9e1ef0695b
#
_entry.id   f50d6f68b75746350f834a9e1ef0695b
#
_cell.length_a   1.000
_cell.length_b   1.000
_cell.length_c   1.000
_cell.angle_alpha   90.00
_cell.angle_beta   90.00
_cell.angle_gamma   90.00
#
_symmetry.space_group_name_H-M   'P 1'
#
loop_
_entity.id
_entity.type
_entity.pdbx_description
1 polymer ?
#
loop_
_entity_poly.entity_id
_entity_poly.type
_entity_poly.pdbx_seq_one_letter_code
_entity_poly.pdbx_strand_id
1 'polypeptide(L)'
;MNYTMVDKDNSTHYELLEKLMFEYVAETDQHQSTATPQSIIPRITKSMIDKLDENRILLIVTNDDETVGFCYVKVDKEGDRGLIRPNWGYVMEFYVRPQYRRKGVGRKMVNLCEEFFSFRGARNIWLTADAVTGVPFWLACNYCDSNEISPENNQKIFTKYIN
;
A
#
# COMPACT_ATOMS: atom_id res chain seq x y z
N MET A 1 8.80 10.80 -13.95
CA MET A 1 8.11 10.04 -12.88
C MET A 1 6.64 9.92 -13.23
N ASN A 2 6.20 8.72 -13.56
CA ASN A 2 4.82 8.43 -13.96
C ASN A 2 4.10 7.67 -12.85
N TYR A 3 2.85 8.05 -12.57
CA TYR A 3 1.97 7.45 -11.57
C TYR A 3 0.78 6.86 -12.30
N THR A 4 0.68 5.54 -12.34
CA THR A 4 -0.28 4.84 -13.19
C THR A 4 -1.15 3.90 -12.37
N MET A 5 -2.48 4.04 -12.51
CA MET A 5 -3.41 3.05 -11.98
C MET A 5 -3.29 1.75 -12.75
N VAL A 6 -3.20 0.64 -12.04
CA VAL A 6 -3.10 -0.68 -12.66
C VAL A 6 -4.40 -1.05 -13.32
N ASP A 7 -4.30 -1.42 -14.58
CA ASP A 7 -5.36 -2.10 -15.32
C ASP A 7 -5.12 -3.61 -15.24
N LYS A 8 -6.12 -4.35 -14.74
CA LYS A 8 -6.02 -5.79 -14.54
C LYS A 8 -5.89 -6.59 -15.84
N ASP A 9 -6.28 -6.02 -16.98
CA ASP A 9 -6.18 -6.64 -18.29
C ASP A 9 -4.84 -6.33 -18.99
N ASN A 10 -3.97 -5.54 -18.35
CA ASN A 10 -2.66 -5.16 -18.89
C ASN A 10 -1.54 -6.03 -18.30
N SER A 11 -1.01 -6.97 -19.11
CA SER A 11 0.06 -7.87 -18.66
C SER A 11 1.35 -7.15 -18.27
N THR A 12 1.67 -6.02 -18.88
CA THR A 12 2.85 -5.21 -18.51
C THR A 12 2.73 -4.69 -17.08
N HIS A 13 1.53 -4.30 -16.64
CA HIS A 13 1.30 -3.87 -15.26
C HIS A 13 1.56 -5.01 -14.26
N TYR A 14 1.18 -6.25 -14.60
CA TYR A 14 1.50 -7.41 -13.79
C TYR A 14 3.01 -7.61 -13.64
N GLU A 15 3.75 -7.59 -14.75
CA GLU A 15 5.20 -7.78 -14.75
C GLU A 15 5.94 -6.71 -13.93
N LEU A 16 5.52 -5.44 -14.05
CA LEU A 16 6.08 -4.33 -13.29
C LEU A 16 5.81 -4.48 -11.80
N LEU A 17 4.59 -4.86 -11.43
CA LEU A 17 4.23 -5.09 -10.03
C LEU A 17 4.98 -6.29 -9.45
N GLU A 18 5.07 -7.39 -10.18
CA GLU A 18 5.74 -8.60 -9.70
C GLU A 18 7.20 -8.32 -9.33
N LYS A 19 7.94 -7.56 -10.15
CA LYS A 19 9.31 -7.13 -9.82
C LYS A 19 9.37 -6.37 -8.49
N LEU A 20 8.46 -5.42 -8.29
CA LEU A 20 8.40 -4.66 -7.04
C LEU A 20 8.00 -5.54 -5.84
N MET A 21 7.13 -6.51 -6.05
CA MET A 21 6.69 -7.42 -4.99
C MET A 21 7.84 -8.30 -4.47
N PHE A 22 8.72 -8.79 -5.33
CA PHE A 22 9.92 -9.53 -4.89
C PHE A 22 10.80 -8.68 -3.98
N GLU A 23 11.06 -7.44 -4.35
CA GLU A 23 11.88 -6.51 -3.55
C GLU A 23 11.18 -6.11 -2.25
N TYR A 24 9.89 -5.79 -2.32
CA TYR A 24 9.08 -5.41 -1.17
C TYR A 24 9.02 -6.52 -0.13
N VAL A 25 8.73 -7.74 -0.55
CA VAL A 25 8.68 -8.90 0.35
C VAL A 25 10.05 -9.17 0.97
N ALA A 26 11.12 -9.12 0.19
CA ALA A 26 12.49 -9.30 0.69
C ALA A 26 12.85 -8.26 1.77
N GLU A 27 12.46 -7.00 1.59
CA GLU A 27 12.68 -5.95 2.59
C GLU A 27 11.82 -6.17 3.85
N THR A 28 10.54 -6.50 3.68
CA THR A 28 9.62 -6.76 4.79
C THR A 28 10.06 -7.96 5.62
N ASP A 29 10.53 -9.02 4.97
CA ASP A 29 10.99 -10.24 5.64
C ASP A 29 12.24 -10.03 6.52
N GLN A 30 13.02 -8.96 6.29
CA GLN A 30 14.15 -8.62 7.18
C GLN A 30 13.71 -8.29 8.61
N HIS A 31 12.44 -7.92 8.80
CA HIS A 31 11.86 -7.56 10.10
C HIS A 31 10.88 -8.62 10.65
N GLN A 32 10.81 -9.78 10.00
CA GLN A 32 9.92 -10.88 10.38
C GLN A 32 10.73 -12.11 10.84
N SER A 33 10.11 -12.91 11.70
CA SER A 33 10.71 -14.17 12.20
C SER A 33 10.73 -15.30 11.14
N THR A 34 9.89 -15.19 10.11
CA THR A 34 9.73 -16.22 9.08
C THR A 34 9.75 -15.56 7.71
N ALA A 35 10.63 -16.03 6.82
CA ALA A 35 10.71 -15.55 5.45
C ALA A 35 9.53 -16.04 4.60
N THR A 36 9.02 -15.16 3.75
CA THR A 36 7.99 -15.50 2.76
C THR A 36 8.61 -16.34 1.65
N PRO A 37 8.06 -17.53 1.33
CA PRO A 37 8.55 -18.31 0.19
C PRO A 37 8.43 -17.51 -1.11
N GLN A 38 9.53 -17.37 -1.85
CA GLN A 38 9.52 -16.62 -3.12
C GLN A 38 8.55 -17.20 -4.15
N SER A 39 8.32 -18.51 -4.11
CA SER A 39 7.41 -19.22 -5.03
C SER A 39 5.95 -18.78 -4.94
N ILE A 40 5.53 -18.15 -3.83
CA ILE A 40 4.15 -17.67 -3.66
C ILE A 40 3.94 -16.22 -4.14
N ILE A 41 5.02 -15.46 -4.38
CA ILE A 41 4.93 -14.05 -4.77
C ILE A 41 4.13 -13.84 -6.06
N PRO A 42 4.32 -14.62 -7.14
CA PRO A 42 3.49 -14.49 -8.34
C PRO A 42 2.00 -14.66 -8.06
N ARG A 43 1.63 -15.62 -7.20
CA ARG A 43 0.24 -15.87 -6.82
C ARG A 43 -0.34 -14.71 -6.00
N ILE A 44 0.44 -14.14 -5.07
CA ILE A 44 0.02 -12.97 -4.30
C ILE A 44 -0.18 -11.79 -5.24
N THR A 45 0.76 -11.51 -6.14
CA THR A 45 0.70 -10.43 -7.13
C THR A 45 -0.55 -10.54 -7.99
N LYS A 46 -0.80 -11.75 -8.52
CA LYS A 46 -2.00 -12.02 -9.32
C LYS A 46 -3.28 -11.79 -8.50
N SER A 47 -3.33 -12.28 -7.27
CA SER A 47 -4.49 -12.09 -6.38
C SER A 47 -4.76 -10.61 -6.10
N MET A 48 -3.72 -9.78 -5.94
CA MET A 48 -3.88 -8.34 -5.75
C MET A 48 -4.56 -7.71 -6.98
N ILE A 49 -4.11 -8.05 -8.17
CA ILE A 49 -4.65 -7.52 -9.43
C ILE A 49 -6.08 -8.02 -9.68
N ASP A 50 -6.33 -9.32 -9.49
CA ASP A 50 -7.66 -9.92 -9.72
C ASP A 50 -8.76 -9.29 -8.84
N LYS A 51 -8.40 -8.77 -7.67
CA LYS A 51 -9.31 -8.13 -6.72
C LYS A 51 -9.57 -6.65 -6.98
N LEU A 52 -8.93 -6.05 -7.99
CA LEU A 52 -9.14 -4.64 -8.30
C LEU A 52 -10.58 -4.39 -8.75
N ASP A 53 -11.18 -3.36 -8.18
CA ASP A 53 -12.53 -2.91 -8.50
C ASP A 53 -12.66 -1.40 -8.23
N GLU A 54 -13.87 -0.89 -8.24
CA GLU A 54 -14.15 0.53 -7.99
C GLU A 54 -13.77 1.02 -6.57
N ASN A 55 -13.63 0.11 -5.60
CA ASN A 55 -13.26 0.41 -4.21
C ASN A 55 -11.87 -0.06 -3.82
N ARG A 56 -11.14 -0.66 -4.75
CA ARG A 56 -9.80 -1.20 -4.52
C ARG A 56 -8.92 -0.94 -5.73
N ILE A 57 -7.88 -0.17 -5.53
CA ILE A 57 -6.96 0.22 -6.57
C ILE A 57 -5.52 -0.13 -6.23
N LEU A 58 -4.72 -0.23 -7.26
CA LEU A 58 -3.28 -0.38 -7.18
C LEU A 58 -2.63 0.69 -8.08
N LEU A 59 -1.70 1.43 -7.51
CA LEU A 59 -0.92 2.44 -8.20
C LEU A 59 0.52 1.94 -8.35
N ILE A 60 1.07 2.01 -9.56
CA ILE A 60 2.50 1.78 -9.83
C ILE A 60 3.15 3.11 -10.20
N VAL A 61 4.36 3.30 -9.70
CA VAL A 61 5.21 4.46 -10.06
C VAL A 61 6.39 3.97 -10.87
N THR A 62 6.64 4.63 -12.01
CA THR A 62 7.79 4.37 -12.87
C THR A 62 8.58 5.65 -13.14
N ASN A 63 9.88 5.48 -13.40
CA ASN A 63 10.76 6.53 -13.90
C ASN A 63 11.44 5.98 -15.14
N ASP A 64 11.05 6.50 -16.31
CA ASP A 64 11.35 5.88 -17.59
C ASP A 64 10.94 4.39 -17.59
N ASP A 65 11.84 3.48 -17.85
CA ASP A 65 11.59 2.03 -17.86
C ASP A 65 11.78 1.36 -16.47
N GLU A 66 12.13 2.13 -15.44
CA GLU A 66 12.39 1.60 -14.10
C GLU A 66 11.15 1.70 -13.20
N THR A 67 10.78 0.62 -12.55
CA THR A 67 9.77 0.64 -11.49
C THR A 67 10.34 1.30 -10.24
N VAL A 68 9.56 2.16 -9.59
CA VAL A 68 9.99 2.98 -8.45
C VAL A 68 9.29 2.60 -7.16
N GLY A 69 8.02 2.27 -7.26
CA GLY A 69 7.19 1.93 -6.10
C GLY A 69 5.77 1.57 -6.47
N PHE A 70 5.00 1.16 -5.48
CA PHE A 70 3.57 0.89 -5.64
C PHE A 70 2.82 1.14 -4.34
N CYS A 71 1.53 1.32 -4.43
CA CYS A 71 0.62 1.22 -3.29
C CYS A 71 -0.67 0.50 -3.68
N TYR A 72 -1.20 -0.24 -2.71
CA TYR A 72 -2.41 -1.03 -2.82
C TYR A 72 -3.37 -0.60 -1.72
N VAL A 73 -4.51 -0.07 -2.10
CA VAL A 73 -5.45 0.57 -1.18
C VAL A 73 -6.88 0.16 -1.49
N LYS A 74 -7.74 0.21 -0.48
CA LYS A 74 -9.18 -0.05 -0.63
C LYS A 74 -10.01 0.83 0.30
N VAL A 75 -11.30 0.97 0.00
CA VAL A 75 -12.30 1.37 0.99
C VAL A 75 -12.87 0.11 1.63
N ASP A 76 -12.76 0.02 2.96
CA ASP A 76 -13.29 -1.13 3.72
C ASP A 76 -14.80 -1.23 3.61
N LYS A 77 -15.30 -2.46 3.43
CA LYS A 77 -16.74 -2.76 3.38
C LYS A 77 -17.09 -3.81 4.42
N GLU A 78 -18.33 -3.77 4.89
CA GLU A 78 -18.88 -4.88 5.69
C GLU A 78 -18.74 -6.20 4.93
N GLY A 79 -18.29 -7.24 5.63
CA GLY A 79 -18.05 -8.56 5.04
C GLY A 79 -16.66 -8.75 4.43
N ASP A 80 -15.82 -7.72 4.36
CA ASP A 80 -14.41 -7.89 4.03
C ASP A 80 -13.72 -8.76 5.10
N ARG A 81 -12.67 -9.46 4.70
CA ARG A 81 -11.89 -10.30 5.63
C ARG A 81 -10.91 -9.47 6.43
N GLY A 82 -10.58 -9.98 7.63
CA GLY A 82 -9.58 -9.40 8.51
C GLY A 82 -10.10 -8.24 9.35
N LEU A 83 -9.19 -7.44 9.87
CA LEU A 83 -9.54 -6.20 10.54
C LEU A 83 -10.08 -5.22 9.50
N ILE A 84 -11.28 -4.72 9.73
CA ILE A 84 -11.93 -3.75 8.83
C ILE A 84 -12.51 -2.60 9.64
N ARG A 85 -12.60 -1.45 8.99
CA ARG A 85 -13.31 -0.25 9.47
C ARG A 85 -14.26 0.20 8.35
N PRO A 86 -15.52 -0.27 8.35
CA PRO A 86 -16.45 -0.01 7.26
C PRO A 86 -16.51 1.47 6.87
N ASN A 87 -16.43 1.73 5.56
CA ASN A 87 -16.38 3.06 4.95
C ASN A 87 -15.09 3.88 5.22
N TRP A 88 -14.07 3.30 5.82
CA TRP A 88 -12.75 3.91 5.94
C TRP A 88 -11.86 3.51 4.76
N GLY A 89 -10.96 4.41 4.38
CA GLY A 89 -9.85 4.06 3.51
C GLY A 89 -8.84 3.19 4.26
N TYR A 90 -8.35 2.14 3.64
CA TYR A 90 -7.30 1.29 4.16
C TYR A 90 -6.11 1.24 3.19
N VAL A 91 -4.94 1.66 3.66
CA VAL A 91 -3.68 1.49 2.95
C VAL A 91 -3.11 0.13 3.32
N MET A 92 -3.24 -0.84 2.41
CA MET A 92 -2.84 -2.22 2.66
C MET A 92 -1.36 -2.45 2.43
N GLU A 93 -0.83 -1.97 1.30
CA GLU A 93 0.57 -2.11 0.94
C GLU A 93 1.11 -0.78 0.40
N PHE A 94 2.33 -0.45 0.77
CA PHE A 94 2.97 0.79 0.34
C PHE A 94 4.48 0.62 0.29
N TYR A 95 5.05 0.80 -0.88
CA TYR A 95 6.47 0.62 -1.11
C TYR A 95 7.06 1.66 -2.05
N VAL A 96 8.22 2.17 -1.69
CA VAL A 96 9.10 2.97 -2.56
C VAL A 96 10.49 2.39 -2.44
N ARG A 97 11.12 2.10 -3.57
CA ARG A 97 12.50 1.61 -3.61
C ARG A 97 13.43 2.55 -2.85
N PRO A 98 14.41 2.04 -2.07
CA PRO A 98 15.27 2.84 -1.21
C PRO A 98 15.92 4.05 -1.91
N GLN A 99 16.45 3.86 -3.12
CA GLN A 99 17.09 4.93 -3.89
C GLN A 99 16.17 6.07 -4.32
N TYR A 100 14.86 5.87 -4.25
CA TYR A 100 13.85 6.89 -4.58
C TYR A 100 13.17 7.51 -3.35
N ARG A 101 13.52 7.05 -2.15
CA ARG A 101 12.99 7.62 -0.89
C ARG A 101 13.55 9.03 -0.65
N ARG A 102 12.84 9.81 0.16
CA ARG A 102 13.21 11.19 0.54
C ARG A 102 13.25 12.17 -0.63
N LYS A 103 12.67 11.81 -1.76
CA LYS A 103 12.58 12.61 -3.01
C LYS A 103 11.13 13.02 -3.34
N GLY A 104 10.21 12.92 -2.38
CA GLY A 104 8.81 13.32 -2.54
C GLY A 104 7.91 12.25 -3.18
N VAL A 105 8.46 11.15 -3.71
CA VAL A 105 7.67 10.10 -4.38
C VAL A 105 6.57 9.54 -3.49
N GLY A 106 6.92 9.09 -2.28
CA GLY A 106 5.94 8.53 -1.34
C GLY A 106 4.85 9.52 -0.95
N ARG A 107 5.19 10.79 -0.72
CA ARG A 107 4.20 11.83 -0.43
C ARG A 107 3.22 12.04 -1.58
N LYS A 108 3.71 12.03 -2.82
CA LYS A 108 2.83 12.13 -4.00
C LYS A 108 1.90 10.93 -4.11
N MET A 109 2.40 9.72 -3.82
CA MET A 109 1.57 8.52 -3.77
C MET A 109 0.48 8.63 -2.70
N VAL A 110 0.81 9.08 -1.48
CA VAL A 110 -0.17 9.31 -0.40
C VAL A 110 -1.26 10.28 -0.83
N ASN A 111 -0.89 11.41 -1.45
CA ASN A 111 -1.88 12.38 -1.94
C ASN A 111 -2.85 11.75 -2.96
N LEU A 112 -2.35 10.96 -3.90
CA LEU A 112 -3.21 10.25 -4.87
C LEU A 112 -4.14 9.22 -4.21
N CYS A 113 -3.66 8.52 -3.18
CA CYS A 113 -4.52 7.64 -2.39
C CYS A 113 -5.61 8.42 -1.63
N GLU A 114 -5.26 9.55 -1.04
CA GLU A 114 -6.22 10.41 -0.32
C GLU A 114 -7.27 11.01 -1.26
N GLU A 115 -6.88 11.41 -2.47
CA GLU A 115 -7.79 11.83 -3.53
C GLU A 115 -8.77 10.71 -3.92
N PHE A 116 -8.28 9.48 -4.10
CA PHE A 116 -9.13 8.31 -4.35
C PHE A 116 -10.11 8.08 -3.20
N PHE A 117 -9.65 8.06 -1.96
CA PHE A 117 -10.51 7.87 -0.80
C PHE A 117 -11.58 8.96 -0.69
N SER A 118 -11.19 10.22 -0.89
CA SER A 118 -12.13 11.34 -0.90
C SER A 118 -13.18 11.19 -2.00
N PHE A 119 -12.77 10.81 -3.21
CA PHE A 119 -13.67 10.56 -4.33
C PHE A 119 -14.67 9.42 -4.03
N ARG A 120 -14.23 8.38 -3.30
CA ARG A 120 -15.09 7.27 -2.84
C ARG A 120 -15.90 7.59 -1.59
N GLY A 121 -15.81 8.81 -1.04
CA GLY A 121 -16.55 9.25 0.15
C GLY A 121 -15.95 8.80 1.48
N ALA A 122 -14.80 8.14 1.49
CA ALA A 122 -14.09 7.80 2.71
C ALA A 122 -13.36 9.04 3.26
N ARG A 123 -13.63 9.40 4.51
CA ARG A 123 -13.02 10.56 5.19
C ARG A 123 -12.00 10.17 6.24
N ASN A 124 -12.09 8.98 6.75
CA ASN A 124 -11.12 8.41 7.68
C ASN A 124 -10.27 7.39 6.95
N ILE A 125 -8.99 7.39 7.22
CA ILE A 125 -8.02 6.46 6.65
C ILE A 125 -7.29 5.76 7.78
N TRP A 126 -6.99 4.49 7.61
CA TRP A 126 -6.17 3.73 8.53
C TRP A 126 -5.12 2.87 7.82
N LEU A 127 -4.09 2.53 8.54
CA LEU A 127 -3.01 1.65 8.10
C LEU A 127 -2.26 1.07 9.30
N THR A 128 -1.44 0.06 9.07
CA THR A 128 -0.42 -0.39 10.02
C THR A 128 0.96 -0.02 9.50
N ALA A 129 1.88 0.31 10.41
CA ALA A 129 3.22 0.75 10.02
C ALA A 129 4.30 0.02 10.81
N ASP A 130 5.36 -0.41 10.10
CA ASP A 130 6.57 -0.89 10.75
C ASP A 130 7.26 0.22 11.55
N ALA A 131 7.95 -0.16 12.63
CA ALA A 131 8.52 0.80 13.56
C ALA A 131 9.74 1.57 12.98
N VAL A 132 10.41 1.01 12.00
CA VAL A 132 11.71 1.54 11.52
C VAL A 132 11.54 2.55 10.40
N THR A 133 10.86 2.17 9.32
CA THR A 133 10.72 3.00 8.12
C THR A 133 9.33 3.58 7.97
N GLY A 134 8.30 2.83 8.34
CA GLY A 134 6.90 3.23 8.16
C GLY A 134 6.47 4.33 9.10
N VAL A 135 6.68 4.17 10.41
CA VAL A 135 6.23 5.14 11.42
C VAL A 135 6.72 6.56 11.16
N PRO A 136 8.03 6.83 10.94
CA PRO A 136 8.48 8.19 10.65
C PRO A 136 7.88 8.78 9.37
N PHE A 137 7.67 7.96 8.34
CA PHE A 137 7.07 8.40 7.08
C PHE A 137 5.60 8.80 7.26
N TRP A 138 4.80 7.95 7.94
CA TRP A 138 3.37 8.22 8.11
C TRP A 138 3.10 9.40 9.04
N LEU A 139 3.90 9.58 10.09
CA LEU A 139 3.87 10.81 10.92
C LEU A 139 4.16 12.05 10.08
N ALA A 140 5.17 11.99 9.19
CA ALA A 140 5.48 13.09 8.28
C ALA A 140 4.36 13.35 7.25
N CYS A 141 3.47 12.39 6.99
CA CYS A 141 2.26 12.55 6.17
C CYS A 141 1.02 12.97 6.99
N ASN A 142 1.20 13.35 8.26
CA ASN A 142 0.14 13.78 9.18
C ASN A 142 -0.85 12.67 9.57
N TYR A 143 -0.40 11.41 9.55
CA TYR A 143 -1.13 10.32 10.21
C TYR A 143 -0.77 10.32 11.70
N CYS A 144 -1.71 9.96 12.54
CA CYS A 144 -1.55 9.93 13.99
C CYS A 144 -1.60 8.48 14.51
N ASP A 145 -0.79 8.19 15.53
CA ASP A 145 -0.88 6.93 16.28
C ASP A 145 -2.26 6.86 16.95
N SER A 146 -3.03 5.83 16.66
CA SER A 146 -4.35 5.62 17.26
C SER A 146 -4.28 5.00 18.67
N ASN A 147 -3.08 4.67 19.15
CA ASN A 147 -2.84 3.88 20.37
C ASN A 147 -3.42 2.45 20.30
N GLU A 148 -3.68 1.95 19.11
CA GLU A 148 -4.14 0.57 18.87
C GLU A 148 -3.03 -0.23 18.18
N ILE A 149 -3.05 -1.53 18.41
CA ILE A 149 -2.16 -2.50 17.77
C ILE A 149 -3.02 -3.48 16.97
N SER A 150 -2.65 -3.71 15.71
CA SER A 150 -3.33 -4.68 14.88
C SER A 150 -3.11 -6.11 15.37
N PRO A 151 -4.17 -6.89 15.58
CA PRO A 151 -4.03 -8.30 15.95
C PRO A 151 -3.48 -9.17 14.80
N GLU A 152 -3.48 -8.67 13.56
CA GLU A 152 -3.05 -9.43 12.39
C GLU A 152 -1.53 -9.46 12.22
N ASN A 153 -0.83 -8.37 12.53
CA ASN A 153 0.62 -8.24 12.31
C ASN A 153 1.38 -7.64 13.50
N ASN A 154 0.70 -7.38 14.61
CA ASN A 154 1.28 -6.78 15.82
C ASN A 154 1.94 -5.41 15.58
N GLN A 155 1.50 -4.68 14.57
CA GLN A 155 1.98 -3.34 14.27
C GLN A 155 1.01 -2.29 14.79
N LYS A 156 1.52 -1.09 15.07
CA LYS A 156 0.71 0.06 15.43
C LYS A 156 -0.21 0.48 14.29
N ILE A 157 -1.44 0.87 14.66
CA ILE A 157 -2.42 1.43 13.73
C ILE A 157 -2.30 2.95 13.74
N PHE A 158 -2.17 3.52 12.55
CA PHE A 158 -2.18 4.95 12.30
C PHE A 158 -3.44 5.36 11.57
N THR A 159 -3.95 6.53 11.89
CA THR A 159 -5.18 7.05 11.30
C THR A 159 -5.02 8.50 10.85
N LYS A 160 -5.83 8.90 9.87
CA LYS A 160 -5.93 10.29 9.40
C LYS A 160 -7.37 10.59 9.00
N TYR A 161 -7.83 11.77 9.35
CA TYR A 161 -9.07 12.33 8.79
C TYR A 161 -8.71 13.25 7.62
N ILE A 162 -9.44 13.13 6.51
CA ILE A 162 -9.31 13.98 5.32
C ILE A 162 -10.62 14.73 5.06
N ASN A 163 -10.49 15.99 4.67
CA ASN A 163 -11.65 16.86 4.36
C ASN A 163 -12.31 16.50 3.02
#